data_837abbcda3ad0fbe09ef70ed0769eb83
#
_entry.id   837abbcda3ad0fbe09ef70ed0769eb83
#
_cell.length_a   1.000
_cell.length_b   1.000
_cell.length_c   1.000
_cell.angle_alpha   90.00
_cell.angle_beta   90.00
_cell.angle_gamma   90.00
#
_symmetry.space_group_name_H-M   'P 1'
#
loop_
_entity.id
_entity.type
_entity.pdbx_description
1 polymer ?
#
loop_
_entity_poly.entity_id
_entity_poly.type
_entity_poly.pdbx_seq_one_letter_code
_entity_poly.pdbx_strand_id
1 'polypeptide(L)'
;MRLARTRRELEEALDQLRVTGDPLSLVPTMGALHGGHVSLLRAARSTGAVALSIFVNPLQFGPREDYRAYPRNEERDLERAEAEDVDLVFAPSVDDMMGSHPATTISVGRLAAVVEGEARPGHFDGVATIVATLFNLVQPDKAFFGQKDAQQVAVIRKMIADLAFHVELVVCPTVREPDGLAKSSRNAYLSEEDRARASVLWEALRAGREALSNGKDLEGVEEVMTEAFRSSPGVEPGYARAVNPDTFERSAPGGPVLLVVAATVGGTRLIDNLVVERPFGGQDASGG
;
A
#
# COMPACT_ATOMS: atom_id res chain seq x y z
N MET A 1 -11.93 22.94 -3.75
CA MET A 1 -10.60 22.30 -3.49
C MET A 1 -9.50 23.36 -3.44
N ARG A 2 -8.54 23.28 -2.49
CA ARG A 2 -7.33 24.11 -2.44
C ARG A 2 -6.13 23.32 -2.90
N LEU A 3 -5.15 23.97 -3.53
CA LEU A 3 -3.88 23.39 -3.92
C LEU A 3 -2.75 24.10 -3.16
N ALA A 4 -1.99 23.34 -2.36
CA ALA A 4 -0.80 23.80 -1.66
C ALA A 4 0.45 23.14 -2.24
N ARG A 5 1.49 23.92 -2.54
CA ARG A 5 2.76 23.46 -3.10
C ARG A 5 3.93 23.60 -2.14
N THR A 6 3.78 24.45 -1.15
CA THR A 6 4.78 24.72 -0.12
C THR A 6 4.22 24.36 1.26
N ARG A 7 5.11 24.13 2.24
CA ARG A 7 4.69 23.89 3.63
C ARG A 7 3.89 25.06 4.21
N ARG A 8 4.23 26.30 3.82
CA ARG A 8 3.49 27.51 4.26
C ARG A 8 2.06 27.52 3.71
N GLU A 9 1.90 27.26 2.41
CA GLU A 9 0.55 27.18 1.80
C GLU A 9 -0.27 26.04 2.41
N LEU A 10 0.37 24.91 2.75
CA LEU A 10 -0.25 23.80 3.44
C LEU A 10 -0.77 24.23 4.82
N GLU A 11 0.06 24.90 5.63
CA GLU A 11 -0.30 25.40 6.97
C GLU A 11 -1.49 26.36 6.88
N GLU A 12 -1.42 27.37 6.00
CA GLU A 12 -2.50 28.33 5.77
C GLU A 12 -3.83 27.67 5.35
N ALA A 13 -3.76 26.59 4.55
CA ALA A 13 -4.94 25.84 4.12
C ALA A 13 -5.51 24.97 5.26
N LEU A 14 -4.65 24.30 6.03
CA LEU A 14 -5.05 23.48 7.17
C LEU A 14 -5.71 24.28 8.27
N ASP A 15 -5.20 25.50 8.57
CA ASP A 15 -5.79 26.39 9.56
C ASP A 15 -7.25 26.71 9.22
N GLN A 16 -7.54 26.90 7.92
CA GLN A 16 -8.91 27.19 7.49
C GLN A 16 -9.82 25.95 7.55
N LEU A 17 -9.29 24.74 7.23
CA LEU A 17 -10.08 23.52 7.34
C LEU A 17 -10.41 23.19 8.80
N ARG A 18 -9.50 23.45 9.73
CA ARG A 18 -9.70 23.18 11.15
C ARG A 18 -10.73 24.07 11.82
N VAL A 19 -11.04 25.23 11.25
CA VAL A 19 -12.09 26.13 11.77
C VAL A 19 -13.47 25.45 11.79
N THR A 20 -13.74 24.50 10.88
CA THR A 20 -15.02 23.80 10.84
C THR A 20 -15.20 22.83 12.01
N GLY A 21 -14.12 22.39 12.63
CA GLY A 21 -14.13 21.36 13.70
C GLY A 21 -14.38 19.94 13.19
N ASP A 22 -14.46 19.74 11.89
CA ASP A 22 -14.61 18.40 11.30
C ASP A 22 -13.29 17.60 11.40
N PRO A 23 -13.36 16.26 11.60
CA PRO A 23 -12.18 15.42 11.55
C PRO A 23 -11.44 15.57 10.22
N LEU A 24 -10.11 15.63 10.27
CA LEU A 24 -9.24 15.72 9.08
C LEU A 24 -8.70 14.35 8.71
N SER A 25 -8.99 13.93 7.49
CA SER A 25 -8.52 12.69 6.89
C SER A 25 -7.40 12.95 5.89
N LEU A 26 -6.32 12.17 5.95
CA LEU A 26 -5.22 12.21 4.99
C LEU A 26 -5.23 10.98 4.09
N VAL A 27 -5.10 11.19 2.78
CA VAL A 27 -4.88 10.14 1.77
C VAL A 27 -3.51 10.35 1.12
N PRO A 28 -2.44 9.66 1.57
CA PRO A 28 -1.12 9.80 0.96
C PRO A 28 -1.06 9.05 -0.37
N THR A 29 -0.61 9.73 -1.44
CA THR A 29 -0.40 9.13 -2.76
C THR A 29 0.85 9.64 -3.45
N MET A 30 1.26 8.94 -4.49
CA MET A 30 2.31 9.40 -5.41
C MET A 30 1.74 10.01 -6.70
N GLY A 31 0.44 10.28 -6.77
CA GLY A 31 -0.25 10.66 -8.00
C GLY A 31 -0.56 9.47 -8.89
N ALA A 32 -0.80 9.74 -10.18
CA ALA A 32 -1.36 8.77 -11.14
C ALA A 32 -2.62 8.08 -10.57
N LEU A 33 -3.54 8.90 -10.06
CA LEU A 33 -4.72 8.45 -9.35
C LEU A 33 -5.54 7.47 -10.21
N HIS A 34 -6.01 6.39 -9.61
CA HIS A 34 -6.83 5.36 -10.24
C HIS A 34 -7.97 4.94 -9.30
N GLY A 35 -8.84 4.01 -9.74
CA GLY A 35 -10.01 3.59 -8.96
C GLY A 35 -9.70 3.10 -7.54
N GLY A 36 -8.50 2.58 -7.29
CA GLY A 36 -8.03 2.26 -5.92
C GLY A 36 -7.89 3.51 -5.06
N HIS A 37 -7.26 4.58 -5.57
CA HIS A 37 -7.15 5.86 -4.86
C HIS A 37 -8.52 6.52 -4.66
N VAL A 38 -9.40 6.45 -5.67
CA VAL A 38 -10.78 6.95 -5.57
C VAL A 38 -11.52 6.26 -4.42
N SER A 39 -11.36 4.97 -4.22
CA SER A 39 -11.99 4.27 -3.08
C SER A 39 -11.50 4.77 -1.72
N LEU A 40 -10.20 5.16 -1.60
CA LEU A 40 -9.66 5.77 -0.39
C LEU A 40 -10.26 7.16 -0.16
N LEU A 41 -10.34 7.99 -1.21
CA LEU A 41 -10.91 9.34 -1.13
C LEU A 41 -12.38 9.30 -0.67
N ARG A 42 -13.19 8.40 -1.25
CA ARG A 42 -14.60 8.22 -0.85
C ARG A 42 -14.73 7.74 0.60
N ALA A 43 -13.89 6.81 1.03
CA ALA A 43 -13.85 6.37 2.42
C ALA A 43 -13.45 7.52 3.36
N ALA A 44 -12.43 8.31 3.00
CA ALA A 44 -12.00 9.49 3.76
C ALA A 44 -13.11 10.55 3.83
N ARG A 45 -13.78 10.85 2.69
CA ARG A 45 -14.86 11.83 2.61
C ARG A 45 -16.01 11.52 3.56
N SER A 46 -16.30 10.24 3.79
CA SER A 46 -17.34 9.83 4.74
C SER A 46 -17.03 10.16 6.21
N THR A 47 -15.82 10.57 6.52
CA THR A 47 -15.38 10.82 7.91
C THR A 47 -15.13 12.29 8.23
N GLY A 48 -15.08 13.20 7.25
CA GLY A 48 -14.85 14.63 7.46
C GLY A 48 -14.12 15.30 6.31
N ALA A 49 -13.30 16.30 6.61
CA ALA A 49 -12.47 17.00 5.63
C ALA A 49 -11.36 16.09 5.07
N VAL A 50 -11.03 16.24 3.79
CA VAL A 50 -10.07 15.38 3.08
C VAL A 50 -8.88 16.18 2.58
N ALA A 51 -7.69 15.81 3.06
CA ALA A 51 -6.41 16.22 2.51
C ALA A 51 -5.81 15.06 1.68
N LEU A 52 -5.47 15.31 0.44
CA LEU A 52 -4.76 14.40 -0.47
C LEU A 52 -3.32 14.87 -0.62
N SER A 53 -2.32 14.00 -0.43
CA SER A 53 -0.97 14.32 -0.89
C SER A 53 -0.68 13.68 -2.23
N ILE A 54 -0.01 14.43 -3.11
CA ILE A 54 0.52 13.96 -4.39
C ILE A 54 2.02 14.21 -4.38
N PHE A 55 2.80 13.17 -4.02
CA PHE A 55 4.25 13.29 -3.92
C PHE A 55 4.96 12.00 -4.31
N VAL A 56 5.71 12.03 -5.41
CA VAL A 56 6.56 10.90 -5.82
C VAL A 56 7.81 10.92 -4.94
N ASN A 57 7.82 10.06 -3.93
CA ASN A 57 8.84 10.03 -2.88
C ASN A 57 10.17 9.42 -3.40
N PRO A 58 11.26 10.19 -3.55
CA PRO A 58 12.51 9.65 -4.04
C PRO A 58 13.19 8.64 -3.10
N LEU A 59 12.90 8.70 -1.79
CA LEU A 59 13.52 7.83 -0.79
C LEU A 59 13.11 6.37 -0.90
N GLN A 60 11.94 6.10 -1.50
CA GLN A 60 11.42 4.74 -1.61
C GLN A 60 11.81 4.02 -2.90
N PHE A 61 12.59 4.67 -3.78
CA PHE A 61 13.04 4.10 -5.04
C PHE A 61 14.52 3.74 -4.98
N GLY A 62 14.83 2.49 -5.30
CA GLY A 62 16.20 2.04 -5.48
C GLY A 62 16.83 2.59 -6.77
N PRO A 63 18.17 2.47 -6.92
CA PRO A 63 18.90 3.04 -8.07
C PRO A 63 18.44 2.54 -9.44
N ARG A 64 17.79 1.39 -9.51
CA ARG A 64 17.31 0.73 -10.74
C ARG A 64 15.79 0.73 -10.86
N GLU A 65 15.08 1.43 -9.99
CA GLU A 65 13.63 1.53 -10.00
C GLU A 65 13.11 2.70 -10.85
N ASP A 66 11.81 2.70 -11.09
CA ASP A 66 11.11 3.55 -12.04
C ASP A 66 10.84 5.01 -11.57
N TYR A 67 11.65 5.56 -10.63
CA TYR A 67 11.42 6.92 -10.12
C TYR A 67 11.25 7.99 -11.20
N ARG A 68 12.12 7.95 -12.23
CA ARG A 68 12.06 8.93 -13.34
C ARG A 68 10.90 8.67 -14.31
N ALA A 69 10.56 7.40 -14.48
CA ALA A 69 9.51 6.94 -15.36
C ALA A 69 8.14 6.86 -14.65
N TYR A 70 8.10 7.03 -13.32
CA TYR A 70 6.85 6.95 -12.56
C TYR A 70 5.81 7.90 -13.16
N PRO A 71 4.57 7.44 -13.43
CA PRO A 71 3.56 8.24 -14.13
C PRO A 71 3.23 9.51 -13.37
N ARG A 72 3.26 10.65 -14.06
CA ARG A 72 2.90 11.94 -13.52
C ARG A 72 1.94 12.63 -14.48
N ASN A 73 0.74 12.90 -14.01
CA ASN A 73 -0.25 13.71 -14.73
C ASN A 73 -1.03 14.52 -13.69
N GLU A 74 -0.41 15.60 -13.22
CA GLU A 74 -0.96 16.41 -12.14
C GLU A 74 -2.34 16.99 -12.51
N GLU A 75 -2.55 17.45 -13.73
CA GLU A 75 -3.82 18.01 -14.16
C GLU A 75 -4.96 16.99 -13.99
N ARG A 76 -4.77 15.78 -14.49
CA ARG A 76 -5.73 14.68 -14.35
C ARG A 76 -5.93 14.24 -12.90
N ASP A 77 -4.87 14.30 -12.09
CA ASP A 77 -4.96 13.96 -10.67
C ASP A 77 -5.77 15.02 -9.91
N LEU A 78 -5.59 16.31 -10.24
CA LEU A 78 -6.37 17.40 -9.67
C LEU A 78 -7.83 17.33 -10.09
N GLU A 79 -8.14 17.06 -11.36
CA GLU A 79 -9.51 16.85 -11.84
C GLU A 79 -10.20 15.72 -11.07
N ARG A 80 -9.49 14.61 -10.83
CA ARG A 80 -10.02 13.49 -10.05
C ARG A 80 -10.22 13.83 -8.58
N ALA A 81 -9.28 14.56 -7.98
CA ALA A 81 -9.42 15.01 -6.60
C ALA A 81 -10.64 15.92 -6.43
N GLU A 82 -10.87 16.85 -7.38
CA GLU A 82 -12.04 17.72 -7.37
C GLU A 82 -13.35 16.95 -7.55
N ALA A 83 -13.37 15.97 -8.45
CA ALA A 83 -14.54 15.10 -8.67
C ALA A 83 -14.91 14.21 -7.46
N GLU A 84 -13.99 14.00 -6.54
CA GLU A 84 -14.19 13.23 -5.29
C GLU A 84 -14.27 14.16 -4.06
N ASP A 85 -14.57 15.44 -4.26
CA ASP A 85 -14.79 16.45 -3.21
C ASP A 85 -13.61 16.58 -2.21
N VAL A 86 -12.36 16.48 -2.69
CA VAL A 86 -11.17 16.71 -1.88
C VAL A 86 -11.10 18.18 -1.49
N ASP A 87 -10.89 18.49 -0.21
CA ASP A 87 -10.83 19.87 0.29
C ASP A 87 -9.47 20.50 0.03
N LEU A 88 -8.38 19.71 0.20
CA LEU A 88 -6.99 20.16 0.11
C LEU A 88 -6.14 19.14 -0.65
N VAL A 89 -5.41 19.59 -1.66
CA VAL A 89 -4.33 18.82 -2.29
C VAL A 89 -2.98 19.44 -1.90
N PHE A 90 -2.09 18.62 -1.35
CA PHE A 90 -0.71 18.97 -1.10
C PHE A 90 0.20 18.31 -2.14
N ALA A 91 0.72 19.11 -3.08
CA ALA A 91 1.57 18.64 -4.18
C ALA A 91 2.93 19.37 -4.15
N PRO A 92 3.80 19.08 -3.16
CA PRO A 92 5.05 19.80 -2.96
C PRO A 92 6.14 19.37 -3.94
N SER A 93 7.16 20.23 -4.11
CA SER A 93 8.46 19.82 -4.64
C SER A 93 9.20 18.92 -3.64
N VAL A 94 10.30 18.28 -4.08
CA VAL A 94 11.17 17.50 -3.19
C VAL A 94 11.75 18.39 -2.08
N ASP A 95 12.16 19.59 -2.41
CA ASP A 95 12.72 20.55 -1.44
C ASP A 95 11.66 21.03 -0.45
N ASP A 96 10.43 21.25 -0.89
CA ASP A 96 9.32 21.62 0.00
C ASP A 96 8.90 20.46 0.91
N MET A 97 8.97 19.22 0.44
CA MET A 97 8.63 18.05 1.26
C MET A 97 9.74 17.69 2.24
N MET A 98 11.00 17.70 1.82
CA MET A 98 12.10 17.11 2.59
C MET A 98 13.10 18.13 3.11
N GLY A 99 13.09 19.36 2.60
CA GLY A 99 14.16 20.33 2.79
C GLY A 99 15.35 20.03 1.90
N SER A 100 16.30 21.00 1.82
CA SER A 100 17.46 20.91 0.93
C SER A 100 18.49 19.86 1.34
N HIS A 101 18.52 19.47 2.63
CA HIS A 101 19.53 18.53 3.17
C HIS A 101 18.90 17.60 4.22
N PRO A 102 18.01 16.65 3.82
CA PRO A 102 17.40 15.73 4.77
C PRO A 102 18.47 14.79 5.34
N ALA A 103 18.54 14.70 6.66
CA ALA A 103 19.52 13.87 7.36
C ALA A 103 18.87 12.81 8.28
N THR A 104 17.56 12.95 8.52
CA THR A 104 16.80 12.03 9.40
C THR A 104 16.05 11.01 8.56
N THR A 105 16.15 9.74 8.94
CA THR A 105 15.38 8.64 8.37
C THR A 105 14.70 7.85 9.49
N ILE A 106 13.55 7.27 9.18
CA ILE A 106 12.85 6.34 10.07
C ILE A 106 13.04 4.94 9.52
N SER A 107 13.51 4.02 10.37
CA SER A 107 13.58 2.60 10.04
C SER A 107 12.67 1.79 10.97
N VAL A 108 11.96 0.82 10.40
CA VAL A 108 11.06 -0.09 11.11
C VAL A 108 11.73 -1.47 11.28
N GLY A 109 13.05 -1.49 11.20
CA GLY A 109 13.86 -2.65 11.48
C GLY A 109 13.52 -3.86 10.59
N ARG A 110 13.38 -5.04 11.21
CA ARG A 110 13.18 -6.30 10.47
C ARG A 110 11.92 -6.31 9.59
N LEU A 111 10.85 -5.67 10.02
CA LEU A 111 9.61 -5.59 9.23
C LEU A 111 9.83 -4.90 7.87
N ALA A 112 10.76 -3.94 7.81
CA ALA A 112 11.13 -3.25 6.57
C ALA A 112 12.14 -4.03 5.70
N ALA A 113 12.67 -5.18 6.17
CA ALA A 113 13.76 -5.90 5.53
C ALA A 113 13.40 -7.31 5.04
N VAL A 114 12.16 -7.76 5.24
CA VAL A 114 11.67 -9.08 4.80
C VAL A 114 10.72 -8.95 3.62
N VAL A 115 10.44 -10.02 2.90
CA VAL A 115 9.47 -10.12 1.79
C VAL A 115 9.72 -9.03 0.72
N GLU A 116 8.85 -8.04 0.56
CA GLU A 116 9.05 -6.94 -0.41
C GLU A 116 10.24 -6.05 -0.01
N GLY A 117 10.52 -5.89 1.28
CA GLY A 117 11.69 -5.16 1.76
C GLY A 117 13.02 -5.84 1.43
N GLU A 118 13.06 -7.17 1.37
CA GLU A 118 14.22 -7.92 0.88
C GLU A 118 14.46 -7.69 -0.61
N ALA A 119 13.38 -7.67 -1.41
CA ALA A 119 13.43 -7.40 -2.83
C ALA A 119 13.77 -5.92 -3.16
N ARG A 120 13.42 -4.99 -2.25
CA ARG A 120 13.58 -3.54 -2.40
C ARG A 120 14.23 -2.93 -1.16
N PRO A 121 15.53 -3.13 -0.94
CA PRO A 121 16.23 -2.60 0.25
C PRO A 121 16.07 -1.08 0.40
N GLY A 122 15.69 -0.62 1.60
CA GLY A 122 15.48 0.79 1.93
C GLY A 122 14.11 1.35 1.52
N HIS A 123 13.31 0.62 0.76
CA HIS A 123 11.99 1.06 0.30
C HIS A 123 11.09 1.49 1.46
N PHE A 124 10.91 0.63 2.45
CA PHE A 124 10.00 0.90 3.56
C PHE A 124 10.53 1.94 4.55
N ASP A 125 11.84 2.10 4.67
CA ASP A 125 12.44 3.21 5.44
C ASP A 125 12.13 4.54 4.75
N GLY A 126 12.20 4.59 3.42
CA GLY A 126 11.78 5.75 2.63
C GLY A 126 10.29 6.06 2.79
N VAL A 127 9.42 5.02 2.77
CA VAL A 127 7.98 5.18 3.01
C VAL A 127 7.70 5.70 4.41
N ALA A 128 8.26 5.06 5.45
CA ALA A 128 8.06 5.45 6.84
C ALA A 128 8.49 6.90 7.09
N THR A 129 9.63 7.30 6.53
CA THR A 129 10.16 8.67 6.66
C THR A 129 9.21 9.71 6.08
N ILE A 130 8.69 9.51 4.87
CA ILE A 130 7.79 10.47 4.23
C ILE A 130 6.40 10.46 4.87
N VAL A 131 5.87 9.30 5.24
CA VAL A 131 4.56 9.23 5.90
C VAL A 131 4.62 9.91 7.28
N ALA A 132 5.69 9.72 8.05
CA ALA A 132 5.89 10.45 9.32
C ALA A 132 6.01 11.96 9.11
N THR A 133 6.69 12.39 8.05
CA THR A 133 6.76 13.81 7.68
C THR A 133 5.37 14.36 7.37
N LEU A 134 4.56 13.63 6.58
CA LEU A 134 3.19 14.01 6.27
C LEU A 134 2.30 14.06 7.53
N PHE A 135 2.44 13.10 8.45
CA PHE A 135 1.69 13.11 9.71
C PHE A 135 2.03 14.33 10.57
N ASN A 136 3.30 14.71 10.62
CA ASN A 136 3.72 15.91 11.34
C ASN A 136 3.25 17.21 10.68
N LEU A 137 3.24 17.28 9.34
CA LEU A 137 2.81 18.46 8.60
C LEU A 137 1.29 18.64 8.61
N VAL A 138 0.55 17.54 8.36
CA VAL A 138 -0.91 17.57 8.22
C VAL A 138 -1.63 17.40 9.55
N GLN A 139 -1.05 16.65 10.50
CA GLN A 139 -1.66 16.27 11.78
C GLN A 139 -3.10 15.77 11.61
N PRO A 140 -3.32 14.72 10.81
CA PRO A 140 -4.65 14.21 10.52
C PRO A 140 -5.20 13.39 11.70
N ASP A 141 -6.52 13.36 11.87
CA ASP A 141 -7.18 12.42 12.78
C ASP A 141 -7.17 11.00 12.23
N LYS A 142 -7.28 10.85 10.88
CA LYS A 142 -7.28 9.56 10.19
C LYS A 142 -6.37 9.59 8.97
N ALA A 143 -5.71 8.45 8.70
CA ALA A 143 -4.92 8.27 7.48
C ALA A 143 -5.35 6.99 6.76
N PHE A 144 -5.64 7.11 5.46
CA PHE A 144 -6.24 6.06 4.65
C PHE A 144 -5.19 5.42 3.73
N PHE A 145 -5.07 4.09 3.82
CA PHE A 145 -4.15 3.29 3.01
C PHE A 145 -4.86 2.08 2.41
N GLY A 146 -4.40 1.64 1.24
CA GLY A 146 -4.95 0.47 0.58
C GLY A 146 -4.33 -0.84 1.07
N GLN A 147 -5.15 -1.86 1.35
CA GLN A 147 -4.70 -3.22 1.71
C GLN A 147 -3.79 -3.83 0.64
N LYS A 148 -3.87 -3.37 -0.61
CA LYS A 148 -2.99 -3.86 -1.69
C LYS A 148 -1.51 -3.79 -1.30
N ASP A 149 -1.09 -2.75 -0.62
CA ASP A 149 0.28 -2.55 -0.15
C ASP A 149 0.40 -2.98 1.32
N ALA A 150 0.06 -4.26 1.58
CA ALA A 150 -0.13 -4.79 2.94
C ALA A 150 1.11 -4.64 3.84
N GLN A 151 2.32 -4.83 3.31
CA GLN A 151 3.54 -4.62 4.11
C GLN A 151 3.76 -3.15 4.44
N GLN A 152 3.43 -2.23 3.54
CA GLN A 152 3.40 -0.79 3.83
C GLN A 152 2.42 -0.48 4.97
N VAL A 153 1.23 -1.08 4.96
CA VAL A 153 0.25 -0.94 6.04
C VAL A 153 0.81 -1.41 7.37
N ALA A 154 1.47 -2.58 7.42
CA ALA A 154 2.09 -3.10 8.63
C ALA A 154 3.23 -2.19 9.14
N VAL A 155 4.09 -1.70 8.24
CA VAL A 155 5.17 -0.74 8.55
C VAL A 155 4.60 0.55 9.15
N ILE A 156 3.56 1.11 8.54
CA ILE A 156 2.95 2.36 9.02
C ILE A 156 2.24 2.14 10.35
N ARG A 157 1.53 1.02 10.53
CA ARG A 157 0.91 0.65 11.81
C ARG A 157 1.94 0.56 12.93
N LYS A 158 3.06 -0.10 12.66
CA LYS A 158 4.17 -0.22 13.62
C LYS A 158 4.77 1.15 13.94
N MET A 159 5.02 1.99 12.95
CA MET A 159 5.53 3.35 13.12
C MET A 159 4.59 4.22 13.96
N ILE A 160 3.28 4.17 13.70
CA ILE A 160 2.26 4.89 14.49
C ILE A 160 2.34 4.49 15.96
N ALA A 161 2.38 3.19 16.23
CA ALA A 161 2.42 2.67 17.60
C ALA A 161 3.72 3.04 18.32
N ASP A 162 4.88 2.84 17.68
CA ASP A 162 6.19 3.04 18.30
C ASP A 162 6.51 4.52 18.54
N LEU A 163 6.07 5.41 17.64
CA LEU A 163 6.31 6.84 17.73
C LEU A 163 5.13 7.61 18.36
N ALA A 164 4.11 6.89 18.86
CA ALA A 164 2.93 7.45 19.49
C ALA A 164 2.23 8.56 18.67
N PHE A 165 2.12 8.37 17.35
CA PHE A 165 1.34 9.28 16.51
C PHE A 165 -0.15 9.22 16.87
N HIS A 166 -0.75 10.38 17.05
CA HIS A 166 -2.19 10.51 17.29
C HIS A 166 -2.98 10.47 15.97
N VAL A 167 -2.93 9.35 15.28
CA VAL A 167 -3.62 9.14 13.99
C VAL A 167 -4.24 7.75 13.95
N GLU A 168 -5.49 7.65 13.54
CA GLU A 168 -6.15 6.38 13.27
C GLU A 168 -5.77 5.89 11.87
N LEU A 169 -5.18 4.71 11.77
CA LEU A 169 -4.88 4.06 10.49
C LEU A 169 -6.12 3.33 9.96
N VAL A 170 -6.69 3.81 8.88
CA VAL A 170 -7.82 3.18 8.19
C VAL A 170 -7.32 2.42 6.96
N VAL A 171 -7.53 1.11 6.95
CA VAL A 171 -7.12 0.22 5.85
C VAL A 171 -8.31 -0.10 4.97
N CYS A 172 -8.27 0.33 3.71
CA CYS A 172 -9.32 0.09 2.74
C CYS A 172 -9.06 -1.17 1.91
N PRO A 173 -10.09 -1.95 1.56
CA PRO A 173 -9.95 -3.16 0.76
C PRO A 173 -9.28 -2.91 -0.59
N THR A 174 -8.56 -3.92 -1.10
CA THR A 174 -8.00 -3.90 -2.45
C THR A 174 -9.09 -3.81 -3.51
N VAL A 175 -9.04 -2.76 -4.33
CA VAL A 175 -9.93 -2.64 -5.50
C VAL A 175 -9.33 -3.44 -6.66
N ARG A 176 -10.16 -4.26 -7.30
CA ARG A 176 -9.75 -5.16 -8.37
C ARG A 176 -10.45 -4.84 -9.69
N GLU A 177 -9.82 -5.23 -10.79
CA GLU A 177 -10.46 -5.32 -12.10
C GLU A 177 -11.38 -6.55 -12.15
N PRO A 178 -12.27 -6.68 -13.17
CA PRO A 178 -13.21 -7.80 -13.27
C PRO A 178 -12.53 -9.19 -13.30
N ASP A 179 -11.30 -9.28 -13.80
CA ASP A 179 -10.49 -10.52 -13.84
C ASP A 179 -9.70 -10.77 -12.53
N GLY A 180 -9.86 -9.89 -11.54
CA GLY A 180 -9.24 -10.02 -10.22
C GLY A 180 -7.91 -9.29 -10.06
N LEU A 181 -7.28 -8.76 -11.12
CA LEU A 181 -6.05 -8.00 -11.01
C LEU A 181 -6.25 -6.78 -10.11
N ALA A 182 -5.39 -6.62 -9.09
CA ALA A 182 -5.40 -5.44 -8.23
C ALA A 182 -5.10 -4.16 -9.02
N LYS A 183 -5.88 -3.10 -8.81
CA LYS A 183 -5.64 -1.79 -9.45
C LYS A 183 -4.34 -1.19 -8.96
N SER A 184 -3.48 -0.77 -9.90
CA SER A 184 -2.18 -0.16 -9.63
C SER A 184 -1.83 0.83 -10.74
N SER A 185 -1.11 1.91 -10.39
CA SER A 185 -0.54 2.84 -11.38
C SER A 185 0.41 2.13 -12.35
N ARG A 186 1.09 1.08 -11.90
CA ARG A 186 2.00 0.27 -12.72
C ARG A 186 1.29 -0.58 -13.77
N ASN A 187 -0.03 -0.80 -13.66
CA ASN A 187 -0.78 -1.51 -14.71
C ASN A 187 -0.76 -0.76 -16.04
N ALA A 188 -0.50 0.56 -16.02
CA ALA A 188 -0.35 1.36 -17.23
C ALA A 188 0.90 1.02 -18.07
N TYR A 189 1.88 0.31 -17.50
CA TYR A 189 3.08 -0.14 -18.22
C TYR A 189 2.88 -1.45 -18.99
N LEU A 190 1.80 -2.19 -18.69
CA LEU A 190 1.55 -3.50 -19.28
C LEU A 190 1.01 -3.36 -20.71
N SER A 191 1.56 -4.14 -21.64
CA SER A 191 0.91 -4.40 -22.92
C SER A 191 -0.44 -5.11 -22.72
N GLU A 192 -1.29 -5.17 -23.72
CA GLU A 192 -2.57 -5.91 -23.64
C GLU A 192 -2.33 -7.39 -23.29
N GLU A 193 -1.31 -8.01 -23.86
CA GLU A 193 -0.95 -9.40 -23.60
C GLU A 193 -0.45 -9.59 -22.15
N ASP A 194 0.45 -8.73 -21.68
CA ASP A 194 0.97 -8.77 -20.31
C ASP A 194 -0.13 -8.43 -19.29
N ARG A 195 -1.05 -7.52 -19.65
CA ARG A 195 -2.20 -7.20 -18.81
C ARG A 195 -3.10 -8.42 -18.62
N ALA A 196 -3.33 -9.23 -19.66
CA ALA A 196 -4.10 -10.45 -19.53
C ALA A 196 -3.37 -11.48 -18.64
N ARG A 197 -2.03 -11.61 -18.80
CA ARG A 197 -1.20 -12.52 -17.97
C ARG A 197 -1.14 -12.11 -16.50
N ALA A 198 -1.24 -10.82 -16.21
CA ALA A 198 -1.11 -10.29 -14.84
C ALA A 198 -2.20 -10.79 -13.87
N SER A 199 -3.34 -11.31 -14.36
CA SER A 199 -4.38 -11.95 -13.54
C SER A 199 -3.85 -13.16 -12.74
N VAL A 200 -2.72 -13.75 -13.17
CA VAL A 200 -2.09 -14.88 -12.49
C VAL A 200 -1.76 -14.60 -11.01
N LEU A 201 -1.48 -13.33 -10.64
CA LEU A 201 -1.26 -12.99 -9.23
C LEU A 201 -2.50 -13.30 -8.38
N TRP A 202 -3.68 -12.94 -8.90
CA TRP A 202 -4.94 -13.24 -8.22
C TRP A 202 -5.27 -14.74 -8.24
N GLU A 203 -5.00 -15.42 -9.35
CA GLU A 203 -5.17 -16.87 -9.47
C GLU A 203 -4.30 -17.63 -8.46
N ALA A 204 -3.02 -17.23 -8.32
CA ALA A 204 -2.11 -17.78 -7.32
C ALA A 204 -2.64 -17.61 -5.89
N LEU A 205 -3.10 -16.40 -5.54
CA LEU A 205 -3.68 -16.14 -4.21
C LEU A 205 -4.94 -16.98 -3.96
N ARG A 206 -5.80 -17.13 -4.96
CA ARG A 206 -7.00 -17.98 -4.84
C ARG A 206 -6.65 -19.45 -4.65
N ALA A 207 -5.69 -19.96 -5.43
CA ALA A 207 -5.21 -21.33 -5.30
C ALA A 207 -4.57 -21.57 -3.92
N GLY A 208 -3.77 -20.62 -3.43
CA GLY A 208 -3.20 -20.67 -2.09
C GLY A 208 -4.26 -20.69 -0.98
N ARG A 209 -5.30 -19.86 -1.10
CA ARG A 209 -6.42 -19.87 -0.15
C ARG A 209 -7.16 -21.20 -0.15
N GLU A 210 -7.43 -21.75 -1.32
CA GLU A 210 -8.09 -23.05 -1.46
C GLU A 210 -7.23 -24.18 -0.87
N ALA A 211 -5.92 -24.18 -1.16
CA ALA A 211 -4.97 -25.14 -0.59
C ALA A 211 -4.95 -25.09 0.94
N LEU A 212 -4.96 -23.88 1.53
CA LEU A 212 -5.02 -23.69 2.97
C LEU A 212 -6.35 -24.18 3.55
N SER A 213 -7.48 -23.91 2.87
CA SER A 213 -8.80 -24.38 3.29
C SER A 213 -8.92 -25.90 3.22
N ASN A 214 -8.22 -26.54 2.31
CA ASN A 214 -8.12 -28.00 2.18
C ASN A 214 -7.10 -28.63 3.14
N GLY A 215 -6.56 -27.87 4.10
CA GLY A 215 -5.71 -28.39 5.17
C GLY A 215 -4.23 -28.55 4.78
N LYS A 216 -3.77 -28.01 3.64
CA LYS A 216 -2.33 -27.95 3.36
C LYS A 216 -1.61 -27.10 4.40
N ASP A 217 -0.40 -27.49 4.75
CA ASP A 217 0.49 -26.66 5.54
C ASP A 217 0.96 -25.40 4.76
N LEU A 218 1.60 -24.47 5.45
CA LEU A 218 1.99 -23.20 4.83
C LEU A 218 3.02 -23.38 3.70
N GLU A 219 3.88 -24.40 3.78
CA GLU A 219 4.86 -24.71 2.73
C GLU A 219 4.17 -25.21 1.45
N GLY A 220 3.23 -26.14 1.60
CA GLY A 220 2.41 -26.61 0.49
C GLY A 220 1.51 -25.51 -0.12
N VAL A 221 1.07 -24.55 0.67
CA VAL A 221 0.35 -23.34 0.19
C VAL A 221 1.27 -22.46 -0.64
N GLU A 222 2.48 -22.18 -0.17
CA GLU A 222 3.49 -21.37 -0.89
C GLU A 222 3.91 -22.05 -2.20
N GLU A 223 4.03 -23.39 -2.21
CA GLU A 223 4.35 -24.15 -3.42
C GLU A 223 3.23 -24.06 -4.46
N VAL A 224 1.96 -24.22 -4.06
CA VAL A 224 0.80 -24.08 -4.95
C VAL A 224 0.76 -22.69 -5.59
N MET A 225 0.99 -21.62 -4.82
CA MET A 225 1.05 -20.26 -5.35
C MET A 225 2.24 -20.07 -6.30
N THR A 226 3.39 -20.64 -6.00
CA THR A 226 4.59 -20.55 -6.83
C THR A 226 4.39 -21.28 -8.15
N GLU A 227 3.73 -22.44 -8.14
CA GLU A 227 3.46 -23.24 -9.35
C GLU A 227 2.53 -22.51 -10.31
N ALA A 228 1.57 -21.75 -9.81
CA ALA A 228 0.74 -20.91 -10.66
C ALA A 228 1.56 -19.93 -11.52
N PHE A 229 2.61 -19.34 -10.96
CA PHE A 229 3.54 -18.49 -11.72
C PHE A 229 4.38 -19.28 -12.71
N ARG A 230 4.97 -20.42 -12.30
CA ARG A 230 5.82 -21.24 -13.16
C ARG A 230 5.08 -21.78 -14.37
N SER A 231 3.80 -22.08 -14.21
CA SER A 231 2.93 -22.58 -15.27
C SER A 231 2.44 -21.50 -16.24
N SER A 232 2.77 -20.22 -15.97
CA SER A 232 2.30 -19.07 -16.77
C SER A 232 3.42 -18.48 -17.61
N PRO A 233 3.43 -18.69 -18.95
CA PRO A 233 4.48 -18.15 -19.82
C PRO A 233 4.57 -16.63 -19.75
N GLY A 234 5.80 -16.09 -19.69
CA GLY A 234 6.05 -14.65 -19.61
C GLY A 234 5.85 -14.02 -18.23
N VAL A 235 5.69 -14.85 -17.20
CA VAL A 235 5.65 -14.44 -15.79
C VAL A 235 6.92 -14.91 -15.09
N GLU A 236 7.64 -13.98 -14.48
CA GLU A 236 8.83 -14.26 -13.67
C GLU A 236 8.44 -14.23 -12.20
N PRO A 237 8.49 -15.38 -11.47
CA PRO A 237 8.16 -15.41 -10.05
C PRO A 237 9.09 -14.52 -9.22
N GLY A 238 8.54 -13.69 -8.35
CA GLY A 238 9.28 -12.97 -7.32
C GLY A 238 9.25 -13.73 -6.00
N TYR A 239 8.13 -13.67 -5.31
CA TYR A 239 7.88 -14.46 -4.11
C TYR A 239 6.40 -14.89 -4.03
N ALA A 240 6.16 -15.98 -3.31
CA ALA A 240 4.85 -16.42 -2.83
C ALA A 240 5.01 -16.88 -1.38
N ARG A 241 4.38 -16.21 -0.41
CA ARG A 241 4.57 -16.46 1.02
C ARG A 241 3.24 -16.43 1.77
N ALA A 242 3.21 -17.19 2.86
CA ALA A 242 2.14 -17.21 3.85
C ALA A 242 2.66 -16.65 5.17
N VAL A 243 2.35 -15.39 5.46
CA VAL A 243 2.97 -14.62 6.54
C VAL A 243 1.95 -14.18 7.60
N ASN A 244 2.46 -13.83 8.76
CA ASN A 244 1.69 -13.09 9.75
C ASN A 244 1.50 -11.64 9.25
N PRO A 245 0.27 -11.08 9.25
CA PRO A 245 -0.02 -9.77 8.68
C PRO A 245 0.65 -8.60 9.40
N ASP A 246 1.08 -8.77 10.65
CA ASP A 246 1.68 -7.70 11.45
C ASP A 246 3.22 -7.72 11.41
N THR A 247 3.82 -8.91 11.35
CA THR A 247 5.29 -9.08 11.40
C THR A 247 5.92 -9.39 10.07
N PHE A 248 5.14 -9.86 9.10
CA PHE A 248 5.59 -10.38 7.80
C PHE A 248 6.59 -11.54 7.92
N GLU A 249 6.71 -12.12 9.08
CA GLU A 249 7.38 -13.41 9.30
C GLU A 249 6.42 -14.55 8.99
N ARG A 250 6.94 -15.78 8.89
CA ARG A 250 6.10 -16.97 8.68
C ARG A 250 5.06 -17.07 9.79
N SER A 251 3.80 -17.25 9.44
CA SER A 251 2.72 -17.41 10.41
C SER A 251 2.94 -18.64 11.30
N ALA A 252 2.66 -18.48 12.59
CA ALA A 252 2.61 -19.60 13.51
C ALA A 252 1.43 -20.54 13.18
N PRO A 253 1.52 -21.83 13.53
CA PRO A 253 0.39 -22.74 13.42
C PRO A 253 -0.85 -22.19 14.14
N GLY A 254 -1.98 -22.13 13.45
CA GLY A 254 -3.24 -21.57 14.01
C GLY A 254 -3.34 -20.05 14.03
N GLY A 255 -2.26 -19.32 13.77
CA GLY A 255 -2.25 -17.85 13.75
C GLY A 255 -2.89 -17.25 12.50
N PRO A 256 -3.04 -15.90 12.45
CA PRO A 256 -3.55 -15.20 11.28
C PRO A 256 -2.63 -15.41 10.07
N VAL A 257 -3.21 -15.51 8.87
CA VAL A 257 -2.45 -15.74 7.64
C VAL A 257 -2.79 -14.66 6.62
N LEU A 258 -1.75 -14.03 6.10
CA LEU A 258 -1.77 -13.20 4.92
C LEU A 258 -0.98 -13.91 3.82
N LEU A 259 -1.64 -14.20 2.70
CA LEU A 259 -0.96 -14.66 1.50
C LEU A 259 -0.45 -13.44 0.74
N VAL A 260 0.83 -13.44 0.40
CA VAL A 260 1.47 -12.34 -0.33
C VAL A 260 2.23 -12.89 -1.53
N VAL A 261 2.10 -12.22 -2.66
CA VAL A 261 2.75 -12.62 -3.91
C VAL A 261 3.37 -11.42 -4.62
N ALA A 262 4.46 -11.70 -5.34
CA ALA A 262 5.04 -10.79 -6.30
C ALA A 262 5.48 -11.54 -7.55
N ALA A 263 5.31 -10.93 -8.70
CA ALA A 263 5.83 -11.42 -9.98
C ALA A 263 6.19 -10.26 -10.89
N THR A 264 7.09 -10.50 -11.84
CA THR A 264 7.38 -9.58 -12.94
C THR A 264 6.67 -10.06 -14.21
N VAL A 265 5.87 -9.20 -14.82
CA VAL A 265 5.12 -9.47 -16.04
C VAL A 265 5.44 -8.36 -17.04
N GLY A 266 5.96 -8.72 -18.23
CA GLY A 266 6.37 -7.73 -19.22
C GLY A 266 7.37 -6.69 -18.69
N GLY A 267 8.29 -7.10 -17.82
CA GLY A 267 9.26 -6.21 -17.16
C GLY A 267 8.69 -5.36 -16.03
N THR A 268 7.38 -5.45 -15.77
CA THR A 268 6.70 -4.70 -14.69
C THR A 268 6.56 -5.57 -13.45
N ARG A 269 7.14 -5.14 -12.32
CA ARG A 269 6.95 -5.80 -11.03
C ARG A 269 5.58 -5.47 -10.45
N LEU A 270 4.81 -6.50 -10.14
CA LEU A 270 3.48 -6.44 -9.55
C LEU A 270 3.46 -7.17 -8.22
N ILE A 271 2.67 -6.66 -7.27
CA ILE A 271 2.41 -7.30 -5.98
C ILE A 271 0.92 -7.39 -5.72
N ASP A 272 0.54 -8.42 -4.97
CA ASP A 272 -0.84 -8.58 -4.50
C ASP A 272 -0.85 -9.37 -3.18
N ASN A 273 -1.98 -9.36 -2.48
CA ASN A 273 -2.16 -10.11 -1.25
C ASN A 273 -3.63 -10.49 -1.01
N LEU A 274 -3.79 -11.46 -0.12
CA LEU A 274 -5.11 -11.92 0.33
C LEU A 274 -5.07 -12.25 1.82
N VAL A 275 -5.87 -11.55 2.62
CA VAL A 275 -6.12 -11.91 4.02
C VAL A 275 -6.95 -13.19 4.04
N VAL A 276 -6.50 -14.20 4.78
CA VAL A 276 -7.25 -15.43 4.98
C VAL A 276 -7.75 -15.46 6.41
N GLU A 277 -9.06 -15.25 6.56
CA GLU A 277 -9.73 -15.51 7.82
C GLU A 277 -9.77 -17.04 8.01
N ARG A 278 -8.99 -17.55 8.97
CA ARG A 278 -9.19 -18.94 9.40
C ARG A 278 -10.47 -19.00 10.20
N PRO A 279 -11.39 -19.91 9.89
CA PRO A 279 -12.44 -20.24 10.85
C PRO A 279 -11.72 -20.69 12.12
N PHE A 280 -12.05 -20.09 13.25
CA PHE A 280 -11.59 -20.57 14.55
C PHE A 280 -11.97 -22.05 14.64
N GLY A 281 -11.00 -22.92 14.40
CA GLY A 281 -11.11 -24.35 14.60
C GLY A 281 -11.14 -24.59 16.10
N GLY A 282 -12.28 -24.39 16.71
CA GLY A 282 -12.58 -24.96 17.99
C GLY A 282 -12.86 -26.44 17.79
N GLN A 283 -11.87 -27.27 18.15
CA GLN A 283 -12.14 -28.55 18.77
C GLN A 283 -10.95 -28.86 19.69
N ASP A 284 -11.08 -28.45 20.94
CA ASP A 284 -10.45 -29.16 22.03
C ASP A 284 -10.90 -30.63 21.95
N ALA A 285 -10.05 -31.45 21.39
CA ALA A 285 -10.12 -32.87 21.63
C ALA A 285 -9.52 -33.15 23.00
N SER A 286 -10.17 -32.67 24.06
CA SER A 286 -10.01 -33.17 25.39
C SER A 286 -11.04 -34.30 25.59
N GLY A 287 -10.59 -35.53 25.52
CA GLY A 287 -11.46 -36.66 25.76
C GLY A 287 -10.71 -37.98 25.72
N GLY A 288 -10.19 -38.40 26.87
CA GLY A 288 -9.70 -39.74 27.05
C GLY A 288 -8.68 -39.86 28.16
#